data_837cec4ebcb5b67df851edbd6abfc039
#
_entry.id   837cec4ebcb5b67df851edbd6abfc039
#
_cell.length_a   1.000
_cell.length_b   1.000
_cell.length_c   1.000
_cell.angle_alpha   90.00
_cell.angle_beta   90.00
_cell.angle_gamma   90.00
#
_symmetry.space_group_name_H-M   'P 1'
#
loop_
_entity.id
_entity.type
_entity.pdbx_description
1 polymer ?
#
loop_
_entity_poly.entity_id
_entity_poly.type
_entity_poly.pdbx_seq_one_letter_code
_entity_poly.pdbx_strand_id
1 'polypeptide(L)'
;MCIRDRIEDLARKTEEEPWRRAAQHCLADDLTDLVHGVEQRKAAEAAAQAIFGRGELRDLDERTVLSLSDELGAAHHEGGEYPTVVGAMVAAGVVDTKSAGRRAVAEGGAYLNNVKVADPDQRLTDDDFLCGRVALVRRGKKTVGALTR
;
A
#
# COMPACT_ATOMS: atom_id res chain seq x y z
N MET A 1 16.63 21.85 -20.95
CA MET A 1 15.64 21.30 -21.90
C MET A 1 14.53 22.33 -22.05
N CYS A 2 14.22 22.74 -23.29
CA CYS A 2 13.16 23.73 -23.58
C CYS A 2 11.77 23.09 -23.32
N ILE A 3 10.78 23.89 -22.93
CA ILE A 3 9.38 23.42 -22.73
C ILE A 3 8.85 22.75 -24.00
N ARG A 4 9.17 23.30 -25.16
CA ARG A 4 8.78 22.76 -26.47
C ARG A 4 9.35 21.35 -26.67
N ASP A 5 10.64 21.16 -26.40
CA ASP A 5 11.33 19.86 -26.57
C ASP A 5 10.69 18.80 -25.67
N ARG A 6 10.25 19.18 -24.44
CA ARG A 6 9.57 18.29 -23.51
C ARG A 6 8.18 17.87 -24.05
N ILE A 7 7.44 18.83 -24.65
CA ILE A 7 6.13 18.55 -25.24
C ILE A 7 6.26 17.60 -26.44
N GLU A 8 7.23 17.85 -27.32
CA GLU A 8 7.49 17.00 -28.49
C GLU A 8 7.92 15.58 -28.09
N ASP A 9 8.78 15.44 -27.07
CA ASP A 9 9.16 14.12 -26.52
C ASP A 9 7.98 13.36 -25.92
N LEU A 10 7.10 14.05 -25.16
CA LEU A 10 5.89 13.45 -24.60
C LEU A 10 4.88 13.05 -25.68
N ALA A 11 4.72 13.86 -26.73
CA ALA A 11 3.87 13.53 -27.88
C ALA A 11 4.37 12.25 -28.57
N ARG A 12 5.66 12.20 -28.88
CA ARG A 12 6.31 11.03 -29.47
C ARG A 12 6.13 9.78 -28.61
N LYS A 13 6.40 9.87 -27.30
CA LYS A 13 6.20 8.75 -26.36
C LYS A 13 4.76 8.28 -26.29
N THR A 14 3.80 9.19 -26.42
CA THR A 14 2.38 8.85 -26.41
C THR A 14 1.97 8.09 -27.68
N GLU A 15 2.59 8.39 -28.81
CA GLU A 15 2.36 7.66 -30.08
C GLU A 15 3.06 6.30 -30.11
N GLU A 16 4.33 6.26 -29.68
CA GLU A 16 5.14 5.03 -29.72
C GLU A 16 4.78 4.02 -28.62
N GLU A 17 4.48 4.51 -27.39
CA GLU A 17 4.24 3.69 -26.20
C GLU A 17 3.01 4.16 -25.39
N PRO A 18 1.78 4.14 -26.00
CA PRO A 18 0.57 4.69 -25.37
C PRO A 18 0.23 4.03 -24.02
N TRP A 19 0.61 2.77 -23.82
CA TRP A 19 0.38 2.05 -22.55
C TRP A 19 1.17 2.60 -21.37
N ARG A 20 2.28 3.32 -21.60
CA ARG A 20 3.08 3.96 -20.54
C ARG A 20 2.44 5.21 -19.99
N ARG A 21 1.50 5.82 -20.74
CA ARG A 21 0.77 7.02 -20.31
C ARG A 21 1.72 8.15 -19.83
N ALA A 22 2.88 8.31 -20.50
CA ALA A 22 3.95 9.22 -20.07
C ALA A 22 3.50 10.67 -19.93
N ALA A 23 2.66 11.16 -20.87
CA ALA A 23 2.12 12.52 -20.81
C ALA A 23 1.18 12.73 -19.61
N GLN A 24 0.33 11.74 -19.32
CA GLN A 24 -0.60 11.80 -18.18
C GLN A 24 0.16 11.78 -16.84
N HIS A 25 1.19 10.95 -16.71
CA HIS A 25 2.03 10.94 -15.52
C HIS A 25 2.74 12.28 -15.34
N CYS A 26 3.38 12.80 -16.39
CA CYS A 26 4.06 14.09 -16.34
C CYS A 26 3.10 15.23 -15.91
N LEU A 27 1.89 15.27 -16.48
CA LEU A 27 0.88 16.26 -16.10
C LEU A 27 0.44 16.12 -14.64
N ALA A 28 0.22 14.88 -14.17
CA ALA A 28 -0.16 14.62 -12.79
C ALA A 28 0.92 15.07 -11.82
N ASP A 29 2.20 14.76 -12.12
CA ASP A 29 3.35 15.17 -11.32
C ASP A 29 3.47 16.69 -11.26
N ASP A 30 3.44 17.36 -12.41
CA ASP A 30 3.57 18.82 -12.50
C ASP A 30 2.42 19.55 -11.75
N LEU A 31 1.17 19.05 -11.85
CA LEU A 31 0.03 19.62 -11.13
C LEU A 31 0.12 19.37 -9.63
N THR A 32 0.53 18.18 -9.22
CA THR A 32 0.70 17.85 -7.80
C THR A 32 1.84 18.69 -7.19
N ASP A 33 2.95 18.85 -7.91
CA ASP A 33 4.06 19.68 -7.47
C ASP A 33 3.65 21.16 -7.35
N LEU A 34 2.79 21.67 -8.25
CA LEU A 34 2.29 23.03 -8.20
C LEU A 34 1.40 23.29 -6.99
N VAL A 35 0.55 22.32 -6.62
CA VAL A 35 -0.47 22.48 -5.56
C VAL A 35 0.09 22.11 -4.18
N HIS A 36 0.84 21.02 -4.09
CA HIS A 36 1.27 20.41 -2.82
C HIS A 36 2.78 20.46 -2.60
N GLY A 37 3.56 20.72 -3.65
CA GLY A 37 5.01 20.70 -3.62
C GLY A 37 5.61 19.33 -3.85
N VAL A 38 6.87 19.34 -4.33
CA VAL A 38 7.63 18.15 -4.74
C VAL A 38 7.77 17.12 -3.60
N GLU A 39 8.00 17.59 -2.37
CA GLU A 39 8.20 16.72 -1.20
C GLU A 39 6.93 15.92 -0.87
N GLN A 40 5.76 16.56 -0.93
CA GLN A 40 4.49 15.89 -0.66
C GLN A 40 4.16 14.85 -1.74
N ARG A 41 4.41 15.18 -3.02
CA ARG A 41 4.24 14.20 -4.10
C ARG A 41 5.14 12.99 -3.91
N LYS A 42 6.43 13.19 -3.65
CA LYS A 42 7.37 12.09 -3.42
C LYS A 42 6.99 11.22 -2.23
N ALA A 43 6.52 11.82 -1.14
CA ALA A 43 6.04 11.09 0.02
C ALA A 43 4.81 10.23 -0.32
N ALA A 44 3.84 10.78 -1.06
CA ALA A 44 2.67 10.04 -1.52
C ALA A 44 3.02 8.88 -2.48
N GLU A 45 3.96 9.11 -3.41
CA GLU A 45 4.46 8.07 -4.32
C GLU A 45 5.17 6.94 -3.56
N ALA A 46 6.03 7.30 -2.60
CA ALA A 46 6.73 6.33 -1.76
C ALA A 46 5.74 5.49 -0.93
N ALA A 47 4.72 6.13 -0.35
CA ALA A 47 3.66 5.47 0.37
C ALA A 47 2.88 4.49 -0.52
N ALA A 48 2.47 4.92 -1.71
CA ALA A 48 1.78 4.07 -2.67
C ALA A 48 2.64 2.88 -3.10
N GLN A 49 3.92 3.09 -3.39
CA GLN A 49 4.85 2.01 -3.74
C GLN A 49 5.05 1.02 -2.60
N ALA A 50 5.17 1.51 -1.37
CA ALA A 50 5.29 0.67 -0.19
C ALA A 50 4.06 -0.20 0.03
N ILE A 51 2.84 0.35 -0.08
CA ILE A 51 1.58 -0.40 0.07
C ILE A 51 1.48 -1.53 -0.97
N PHE A 52 1.84 -1.26 -2.22
CA PHE A 52 1.74 -2.25 -3.30
C PHE A 52 2.95 -3.18 -3.42
N GLY A 53 3.80 -3.23 -2.41
CA GLY A 53 4.90 -4.21 -2.30
C GLY A 53 6.12 -3.90 -3.15
N ARG A 54 6.30 -2.62 -3.52
CA ARG A 54 7.47 -2.15 -4.28
C ARG A 54 8.45 -1.32 -3.46
N GLY A 55 8.16 -1.09 -2.18
CA GLY A 55 8.98 -0.31 -1.24
C GLY A 55 8.97 -0.90 0.16
N GLU A 56 9.82 -0.37 1.01
CA GLU A 56 9.92 -0.77 2.41
C GLU A 56 8.89 0.01 3.25
N LEU A 57 7.92 -0.72 3.82
CA LEU A 57 6.90 -0.12 4.69
C LEU A 57 7.49 0.47 5.98
N ARG A 58 8.63 -0.06 6.43
CA ARG A 58 9.31 0.39 7.64
C ARG A 58 10.01 1.74 7.48
N ASP A 59 10.25 2.17 6.24
CA ASP A 59 10.86 3.47 5.93
C ASP A 59 9.84 4.62 5.90
N LEU A 60 8.53 4.29 6.00
CA LEU A 60 7.49 5.30 6.07
C LEU A 60 7.46 5.97 7.44
N ASP A 61 7.29 7.29 7.45
CA ASP A 61 7.10 8.04 8.68
C ASP A 61 5.73 7.73 9.33
N GLU A 62 5.65 7.92 10.65
CA GLU A 62 4.46 7.61 11.44
C GLU A 62 3.22 8.33 10.91
N ARG A 63 3.35 9.61 10.50
CA ARG A 63 2.24 10.40 9.97
C ARG A 63 1.66 9.76 8.70
N THR A 64 2.53 9.33 7.79
CA THR A 64 2.13 8.66 6.55
C THR A 64 1.44 7.33 6.84
N VAL A 65 1.98 6.52 7.78
CA VAL A 65 1.38 5.24 8.20
C VAL A 65 -0.01 5.44 8.80
N LEU A 66 -0.19 6.46 9.65
CA LEU A 66 -1.50 6.78 10.23
C LEU A 66 -2.51 7.27 9.19
N SER A 67 -2.10 8.18 8.30
CA SER A 67 -2.98 8.64 7.21
C SER A 67 -3.44 7.48 6.33
N LEU A 68 -2.54 6.55 6.04
CA LEU A 68 -2.88 5.33 5.28
C LEU A 68 -3.89 4.45 6.01
N SER A 69 -3.74 4.30 7.33
CA SER A 69 -4.69 3.50 8.12
C SER A 69 -6.08 4.11 8.11
N ASP A 70 -6.18 5.44 8.17
CA ASP A 70 -7.45 6.16 8.09
C ASP A 70 -8.11 6.00 6.72
N GLU A 71 -7.34 6.14 5.64
CA GLU A 71 -7.85 5.97 4.27
C GLU A 71 -8.28 4.53 3.97
N LEU A 72 -7.59 3.54 4.52
CA LEU A 72 -7.94 2.13 4.37
C LEU A 72 -9.11 1.69 5.26
N GLY A 73 -9.60 2.56 6.14
CA GLY A 73 -10.66 2.21 7.09
C GLY A 73 -10.19 1.13 8.05
N ALA A 74 -9.06 1.34 8.71
CA ALA A 74 -8.42 0.35 9.56
C ALA A 74 -9.36 -0.20 10.63
N ALA A 75 -9.37 -1.53 10.81
CA ALA A 75 -10.02 -2.15 11.94
C ALA A 75 -9.19 -1.91 13.20
N HIS A 76 -9.86 -1.61 14.32
CA HIS A 76 -9.20 -1.41 15.60
C HIS A 76 -9.16 -2.72 16.40
N HIS A 77 -7.99 -3.05 16.93
CA HIS A 77 -7.84 -4.15 17.88
C HIS A 77 -8.00 -3.63 19.31
N GLU A 78 -9.09 -4.01 19.96
CA GLU A 78 -9.47 -3.51 21.29
C GLU A 78 -8.64 -4.09 22.48
N GLY A 79 -7.47 -4.63 22.19
CA GLY A 79 -6.58 -5.21 23.20
C GLY A 79 -6.84 -6.71 23.45
N GLY A 80 -5.97 -7.32 24.21
CA GLY A 80 -5.97 -8.76 24.44
C GLY A 80 -4.96 -9.50 23.57
N GLU A 81 -5.23 -10.77 23.33
CA GLU A 81 -4.35 -11.62 22.51
C GLU A 81 -4.45 -11.21 21.03
N TYR A 82 -3.32 -10.98 20.38
CA TYR A 82 -3.30 -10.59 18.97
C TYR A 82 -3.98 -11.64 18.07
N PRO A 83 -4.76 -11.19 17.09
CA PRO A 83 -5.42 -12.10 16.16
C PRO A 83 -4.40 -12.85 15.31
N THR A 84 -4.83 -13.97 14.74
CA THR A 84 -4.07 -14.60 13.66
C THR A 84 -4.09 -13.71 12.43
N VAL A 85 -3.13 -13.89 11.50
CA VAL A 85 -3.09 -13.15 10.23
C VAL A 85 -4.42 -13.28 9.49
N VAL A 86 -5.00 -14.49 9.47
CA VAL A 86 -6.33 -14.72 8.88
C VAL A 86 -7.42 -13.94 9.61
N GLY A 87 -7.36 -13.86 10.94
CA GLY A 87 -8.28 -13.05 11.75
C GLY A 87 -8.16 -11.56 11.43
N ALA A 88 -6.94 -11.06 11.32
CA ALA A 88 -6.66 -9.68 10.93
C ALA A 88 -7.14 -9.35 9.51
N MET A 89 -6.98 -10.27 8.55
CA MET A 89 -7.50 -10.11 7.19
C MET A 89 -9.03 -10.01 7.13
N VAL A 90 -9.73 -10.76 7.99
CA VAL A 90 -11.19 -10.67 8.09
C VAL A 90 -11.60 -9.35 8.76
N ALA A 91 -10.96 -8.99 9.88
CA ALA A 91 -11.24 -7.74 10.58
C ALA A 91 -11.01 -6.51 9.71
N ALA A 92 -9.92 -6.49 8.93
CA ALA A 92 -9.58 -5.43 8.00
C ALA A 92 -10.39 -5.47 6.66
N GLY A 93 -11.36 -6.38 6.52
CA GLY A 93 -12.20 -6.48 5.32
C GLY A 93 -11.47 -6.93 4.05
N VAL A 94 -10.28 -7.47 4.17
CA VAL A 94 -9.49 -7.99 3.03
C VAL A 94 -10.06 -9.29 2.49
N VAL A 95 -10.69 -10.07 3.36
CA VAL A 95 -11.44 -11.28 3.04
C VAL A 95 -12.73 -11.34 3.86
N ASP A 96 -13.78 -11.94 3.30
CA ASP A 96 -15.08 -12.02 3.96
C ASP A 96 -15.14 -13.09 5.06
N THR A 97 -14.34 -14.14 4.94
CA THR A 97 -14.37 -15.29 5.85
C THR A 97 -12.98 -15.83 6.17
N LYS A 98 -12.83 -16.47 7.34
CA LYS A 98 -11.61 -17.16 7.72
C LYS A 98 -11.21 -18.26 6.71
N SER A 99 -12.17 -18.94 6.11
CA SER A 99 -11.89 -19.95 5.07
C SER A 99 -11.29 -19.33 3.82
N ALA A 100 -11.78 -18.15 3.39
CA ALA A 100 -11.20 -17.39 2.28
C ALA A 100 -9.78 -16.91 2.61
N GLY A 101 -9.54 -16.47 3.85
CA GLY A 101 -8.21 -16.11 4.33
C GLY A 101 -7.22 -17.27 4.30
N ARG A 102 -7.61 -18.43 4.83
CA ARG A 102 -6.77 -19.65 4.79
C ARG A 102 -6.45 -20.08 3.37
N ARG A 103 -7.42 -19.99 2.46
CA ARG A 103 -7.19 -20.26 1.03
C ARG A 103 -6.19 -19.27 0.42
N ALA A 104 -6.31 -17.98 0.72
CA ALA A 104 -5.39 -16.96 0.25
C ALA A 104 -3.95 -17.21 0.74
N VAL A 105 -3.76 -17.67 1.98
CA VAL A 105 -2.46 -18.09 2.51
C VAL A 105 -1.94 -19.31 1.76
N ALA A 106 -2.76 -20.34 1.58
CA ALA A 106 -2.37 -21.58 0.87
C ALA A 106 -1.98 -21.31 -0.60
N GLU A 107 -2.68 -20.40 -1.27
CA GLU A 107 -2.37 -19.94 -2.63
C GLU A 107 -1.14 -19.01 -2.68
N GLY A 108 -0.59 -18.61 -1.53
CA GLY A 108 0.55 -17.70 -1.44
C GLY A 108 0.21 -16.26 -1.80
N GLY A 109 -1.07 -15.88 -1.69
CA GLY A 109 -1.58 -14.55 -1.98
C GLY A 109 -1.77 -13.66 -0.75
N ALA A 110 -1.45 -14.13 0.46
CA ALA A 110 -1.57 -13.36 1.69
C ALA A 110 -0.22 -12.78 2.11
N TYR A 111 -0.23 -11.52 2.51
CA TYR A 111 0.96 -10.79 2.96
C TYR A 111 0.64 -10.00 4.22
N LEU A 112 1.60 -9.98 5.15
CA LEU A 112 1.63 -9.13 6.34
C LEU A 112 2.82 -8.19 6.19
N ASN A 113 2.56 -6.87 6.18
CA ASN A 113 3.59 -5.84 5.96
C ASN A 113 4.48 -6.14 4.73
N ASN A 114 3.88 -6.57 3.61
CA ASN A 114 4.55 -7.00 2.38
C ASN A 114 5.36 -8.29 2.46
N VAL A 115 5.45 -8.90 3.62
CA VAL A 115 6.07 -10.23 3.79
C VAL A 115 5.01 -11.31 3.54
N LYS A 116 5.34 -12.27 2.69
CA LYS A 116 4.43 -13.39 2.37
C LYS A 116 4.20 -14.26 3.60
N VAL A 117 2.94 -14.51 3.91
CA VAL A 117 2.53 -15.36 5.03
C VAL A 117 2.44 -16.81 4.53
N ALA A 118 3.09 -17.72 5.26
CA ALA A 118 3.08 -19.16 4.96
C ALA A 118 2.15 -19.95 5.88
N ASP A 119 1.92 -19.49 7.10
CA ASP A 119 1.10 -20.15 8.10
C ASP A 119 -0.19 -19.33 8.36
N PRO A 120 -1.38 -19.91 8.08
CA PRO A 120 -2.65 -19.23 8.32
C PRO A 120 -2.95 -18.98 9.80
N ASP A 121 -2.36 -19.76 10.69
CA ASP A 121 -2.56 -19.63 12.13
C ASP A 121 -1.45 -18.80 12.81
N GLN A 122 -0.51 -18.25 12.03
CA GLN A 122 0.47 -17.27 12.51
C GLN A 122 -0.24 -16.11 13.18
N ARG A 123 0.16 -15.77 14.42
CA ARG A 123 -0.36 -14.63 15.15
C ARG A 123 0.47 -13.38 14.87
N LEU A 124 -0.18 -12.24 14.93
CA LEU A 124 0.53 -10.98 14.91
C LEU A 124 1.33 -10.82 16.21
N THR A 125 2.43 -10.10 16.12
CA THR A 125 3.32 -9.75 17.22
C THR A 125 3.48 -8.23 17.28
N ASP A 126 4.06 -7.70 18.36
CA ASP A 126 4.36 -6.27 18.48
C ASP A 126 5.25 -5.75 17.33
N ASP A 127 6.15 -6.59 16.82
CA ASP A 127 7.06 -6.26 15.72
C ASP A 127 6.36 -6.12 14.36
N ASP A 128 5.15 -6.67 14.24
CA ASP A 128 4.35 -6.56 13.03
C ASP A 128 3.60 -5.21 12.93
N PHE A 129 3.58 -4.42 14.00
CA PHE A 129 2.96 -3.11 14.01
C PHE A 129 3.97 -2.03 13.61
N LEU A 130 3.80 -1.47 12.41
CA LEU A 130 4.55 -0.32 11.90
C LEU A 130 4.38 0.86 12.86
N CYS A 131 5.48 1.49 13.25
CA CYS A 131 5.50 2.56 14.26
C CYS A 131 4.79 2.15 15.57
N GLY A 132 4.68 0.84 15.85
CA GLY A 132 3.97 0.31 17.00
C GLY A 132 2.45 0.48 16.98
N ARG A 133 1.83 0.83 15.86
CA ARG A 133 0.40 1.19 15.76
C ARG A 133 -0.39 0.48 14.68
N VAL A 134 0.19 0.21 13.53
CA VAL A 134 -0.54 -0.24 12.34
C VAL A 134 0.10 -1.47 11.72
N ALA A 135 -0.66 -2.54 11.56
CA ALA A 135 -0.26 -3.71 10.78
C ALA A 135 -1.03 -3.71 9.46
N LEU A 136 -0.33 -3.87 8.33
CA LEU A 136 -0.93 -3.93 7.01
C LEU A 136 -1.07 -5.37 6.55
N VAL A 137 -2.29 -5.76 6.19
CA VAL A 137 -2.60 -7.06 5.62
C VAL A 137 -3.05 -6.91 4.17
N ARG A 138 -2.58 -7.79 3.30
CA ARG A 138 -2.86 -7.67 1.87
C ARG A 138 -3.18 -9.03 1.25
N ARG A 139 -4.16 -9.03 0.33
CA ARG A 139 -4.47 -10.17 -0.53
C ARG A 139 -4.17 -9.84 -1.99
N GLY A 140 -3.22 -10.59 -2.57
CA GLY A 140 -2.79 -10.35 -3.95
C GLY A 140 -2.17 -8.96 -4.14
N LYS A 141 -2.44 -8.32 -5.28
CA LYS A 141 -1.84 -7.03 -5.66
C LYS A 141 -2.73 -5.82 -5.38
N LYS A 142 -4.03 -6.02 -5.15
CA LYS A 142 -5.02 -4.92 -5.15
C LYS A 142 -5.74 -4.71 -3.82
N THR A 143 -5.94 -5.76 -3.04
CA THR A 143 -6.74 -5.67 -1.81
C THR A 143 -5.82 -5.52 -0.61
N VAL A 144 -5.86 -4.36 0.02
CA VAL A 144 -5.08 -4.00 1.20
C VAL A 144 -6.03 -3.59 2.31
N GLY A 145 -5.72 -3.94 3.53
CA GLY A 145 -6.43 -3.49 4.72
C GLY A 145 -5.43 -3.22 5.85
N ALA A 146 -5.87 -2.50 6.85
CA ALA A 146 -5.07 -2.14 8.00
C ALA A 146 -5.73 -2.60 9.30
N LEU A 147 -4.91 -2.93 10.29
CA LEU A 147 -5.30 -3.19 11.66
C LEU A 147 -4.53 -2.23 12.56
N THR A 148 -5.24 -1.48 13.40
CA THR A 148 -4.64 -0.59 14.41
C THR A 148 -4.77 -1.18 15.80
N ARG A 149 -3.87 -0.80 16.69
CA ARG A 149 -3.93 -1.13 18.12
C ARG A 149 -4.04 0.11 19.01
#